data_7b1428e16da6a2e9771b2d1bbf704dad
#
_entry.id   7b1428e16da6a2e9771b2d1bbf704dad
#
_cell.length_a   1.000
_cell.length_b   1.000
_cell.length_c   1.000
_cell.angle_alpha   90.00
_cell.angle_beta   90.00
_cell.angle_gamma   90.00
#
_symmetry.space_group_name_H-M   'P 1'
#
loop_
_entity.id
_entity.type
_entity.pdbx_description
1 polymer ?
#
loop_
_entity_poly.entity_id
_entity_poly.type
_entity_poly.pdbx_seq_one_letter_code
_entity_poly.pdbx_strand_id
1 'polypeptide(L)'
;KELGVKYYDKELISMVAKETDMPESFVAENEQSMSSNYLLNIILQDYEAPLERSLSSADALFVSQSRVIRQIARTHSCVIIGRCADYILDDFPESSVIRIFCYSDLESAYKRCVEAYHLEPSSARAAISRVNRARIAHYQHYTGRKWADPHNYNLMINTGNMSLPMACALIKRLYEERQSAKA
;
A
#
# COMPACT_ATOMS: atom_id res chain seq x y z
N LYS A 1 -12.51 -4.18 10.72
CA LYS A 1 -13.31 -4.63 11.89
C LYS A 1 -14.21 -5.79 11.50
N GLU A 2 -14.95 -5.73 10.38
CA GLU A 2 -15.91 -6.78 9.95
C GLU A 2 -15.26 -8.14 9.63
N LEU A 3 -14.00 -8.17 9.22
CA LEU A 3 -13.25 -9.40 8.94
C LEU A 3 -12.60 -10.02 10.19
N GLY A 4 -12.61 -9.34 11.34
CA GLY A 4 -11.94 -9.81 12.56
C GLY A 4 -10.41 -9.90 12.48
N VAL A 5 -9.79 -9.34 11.43
CA VAL A 5 -8.34 -9.36 11.23
C VAL A 5 -7.73 -7.99 11.53
N LYS A 6 -6.43 -7.97 11.88
CA LYS A 6 -5.67 -6.74 12.02
C LYS A 6 -5.58 -5.98 10.72
N TYR A 7 -5.49 -4.64 10.79
CA TYR A 7 -5.13 -3.81 9.65
C TYR A 7 -3.84 -3.03 9.97
N TYR A 8 -3.07 -2.76 8.93
CA TYR A 8 -1.80 -2.04 8.99
C TYR A 8 -1.83 -0.88 8.00
N ASP A 9 -1.66 0.32 8.51
CA ASP A 9 -1.53 1.57 7.77
C ASP A 9 -0.37 2.37 8.38
N LYS A 10 -0.63 3.30 9.26
CA LYS A 10 0.39 4.11 9.94
C LYS A 10 1.27 3.29 10.89
N GLU A 11 0.77 2.22 11.42
CA GLU A 11 1.50 1.29 12.29
C GLU A 11 2.73 0.70 11.61
N LEU A 12 2.73 0.59 10.28
CA LEU A 12 3.91 0.15 9.52
C LEU A 12 5.09 1.12 9.68
N ILE A 13 4.83 2.44 9.83
CA ILE A 13 5.86 3.45 10.05
C ILE A 13 6.67 3.11 11.30
N SER A 14 6.00 2.90 12.43
CA SER A 14 6.65 2.55 13.70
C SER A 14 7.40 1.21 13.62
N MET A 15 6.87 0.24 12.87
CA MET A 15 7.54 -1.05 12.68
C MET A 15 8.80 -0.91 11.84
N VAL A 16 8.76 -0.15 10.75
CA VAL A 16 9.92 0.11 9.89
C VAL A 16 10.96 0.95 10.64
N ALA A 17 10.53 1.95 11.41
CA ALA A 17 11.41 2.77 12.23
C ALA A 17 12.21 1.92 13.23
N LYS A 18 11.57 0.94 13.87
CA LYS A 18 12.23 -0.02 14.77
C LYS A 18 13.18 -0.96 14.04
N GLU A 19 12.83 -1.42 12.85
CA GLU A 19 13.66 -2.29 12.01
C GLU A 19 14.94 -1.60 11.55
N THR A 20 14.86 -0.29 11.28
CA THR A 20 15.95 0.51 10.69
C THR A 20 16.71 1.36 11.69
N ASP A 21 16.26 1.41 12.94
CA ASP A 21 16.75 2.36 13.97
C ASP A 21 16.67 3.83 13.52
N MET A 22 15.70 4.13 12.65
CA MET A 22 15.42 5.48 12.13
C MET A 22 14.29 6.15 12.91
N PRO A 23 14.31 7.50 13.06
CA PRO A 23 13.19 8.22 13.65
C PRO A 23 11.89 8.03 12.83
N GLU A 24 10.76 7.85 13.51
CA GLU A 24 9.45 7.70 12.84
C GLU A 24 9.09 8.89 11.93
N SER A 25 9.51 10.11 12.30
CA SER A 25 9.33 11.31 11.46
C SER A 25 10.05 11.17 10.12
N PHE A 26 11.28 10.67 10.13
CA PHE A 26 12.06 10.42 8.92
C PHE A 26 11.39 9.37 8.03
N VAL A 27 10.90 8.27 8.61
CA VAL A 27 10.18 7.22 7.89
C VAL A 27 8.91 7.78 7.26
N ALA A 28 8.12 8.55 8.02
CA ALA A 28 6.87 9.14 7.55
C ALA A 28 7.06 10.15 6.40
N GLU A 29 8.11 10.97 6.47
CA GLU A 29 8.42 11.97 5.44
C GLU A 29 8.94 11.34 4.14
N ASN A 30 9.62 10.21 4.23
CA ASN A 30 10.27 9.57 3.09
C ASN A 30 9.48 8.39 2.49
N GLU A 31 8.33 8.01 3.05
CA GLU A 31 7.50 6.89 2.57
C GLU A 31 7.12 6.95 1.08
N GLN A 32 7.13 8.12 0.47
CA GLN A 32 6.76 8.34 -0.93
C GLN A 32 7.87 9.06 -1.72
N SER A 33 9.06 9.21 -1.16
CA SER A 33 10.19 9.79 -1.90
C SER A 33 10.83 8.75 -2.83
N MET A 34 11.46 9.20 -3.91
CA MET A 34 12.00 8.33 -4.97
C MET A 34 13.51 8.41 -5.02
N SER A 35 14.18 7.27 -5.19
CA SER A 35 15.53 7.23 -5.74
C SER A 35 15.84 5.90 -6.45
N SER A 36 16.76 5.96 -7.35
CA SER A 36 17.44 5.01 -8.25
C SER A 36 16.97 3.55 -8.47
N ASN A 37 17.07 3.11 -9.72
CA ASN A 37 16.66 1.81 -10.32
C ASN A 37 17.40 0.54 -9.82
N TYR A 38 18.31 0.62 -8.86
CA TYR A 38 19.19 -0.48 -8.45
C TYR A 38 18.51 -1.57 -7.62
N LEU A 39 17.38 -1.26 -7.01
CA LEU A 39 16.76 -2.07 -5.95
C LEU A 39 15.89 -3.23 -6.41
N LEU A 40 15.34 -3.18 -7.61
CA LEU A 40 14.47 -4.26 -8.11
C LEU A 40 15.16 -5.63 -8.07
N ASN A 41 16.47 -5.65 -8.30
CA ASN A 41 17.24 -6.91 -8.28
C ASN A 41 17.54 -7.41 -6.85
N ILE A 42 17.55 -6.54 -5.84
CA ILE A 42 17.85 -6.91 -4.46
C ILE A 42 16.61 -7.46 -3.75
N ILE A 43 15.44 -6.91 -4.04
CA ILE A 43 14.17 -7.34 -3.44
C ILE A 43 13.75 -8.75 -3.91
N LEU A 44 14.13 -9.10 -5.16
CA LEU A 44 13.79 -10.39 -5.76
C LEU A 44 14.75 -11.53 -5.35
N GLN A 45 15.89 -11.21 -4.76
CA GLN A 45 16.80 -12.21 -4.20
C GLN A 45 16.69 -12.12 -2.67
N ASP A 46 16.28 -13.18 -2.01
CA ASP A 46 16.23 -13.36 -0.53
C ASP A 46 17.64 -13.20 0.09
N TYR A 47 18.24 -12.01 -0.01
CA TYR A 47 19.61 -11.78 0.40
C TYR A 47 19.67 -11.19 1.82
N GLU A 48 20.26 -11.95 2.74
CA GLU A 48 20.68 -11.55 4.09
C GLU A 48 21.96 -10.69 4.09
N ALA A 49 22.18 -9.83 3.11
CA ALA A 49 23.40 -9.00 3.08
C ALA A 49 23.19 -7.67 3.83
N PRO A 50 24.22 -7.14 4.52
CA PRO A 50 24.16 -5.83 5.15
C PRO A 50 24.02 -4.75 4.08
N LEU A 51 22.86 -4.13 4.01
CA LEU A 51 22.43 -3.16 2.98
C LEU A 51 23.03 -1.75 3.15
N GLU A 52 23.92 -1.54 4.10
CA GLU A 52 24.14 -0.23 4.71
C GLU A 52 25.02 0.75 3.94
N ARG A 53 25.62 0.42 2.81
CA ARG A 53 26.68 1.30 2.25
C ARG A 53 26.49 1.85 0.83
N SER A 54 25.44 1.49 0.09
CA SER A 54 25.28 1.96 -1.30
C SER A 54 23.87 2.39 -1.72
N LEU A 55 22.86 2.25 -0.86
CA LEU A 55 21.50 2.62 -1.16
C LEU A 55 21.20 4.05 -0.72
N SER A 56 20.31 4.74 -1.45
CA SER A 56 19.73 5.97 -0.92
C SER A 56 18.86 5.66 0.29
N SER A 57 18.67 6.65 1.16
CA SER A 57 17.79 6.50 2.34
C SER A 57 16.38 6.06 2.00
N ALA A 58 15.83 6.51 0.87
CA ALA A 58 14.48 6.13 0.42
C ALA A 58 14.41 4.66 -0.05
N ASP A 59 15.45 4.19 -0.70
CA ASP A 59 15.54 2.81 -1.17
C ASP A 59 15.72 1.83 0.00
N ALA A 60 16.62 2.17 0.94
CA ALA A 60 16.81 1.41 2.16
C ALA A 60 15.49 1.30 2.96
N LEU A 61 14.73 2.39 3.01
CA LEU A 61 13.42 2.43 3.64
C LEU A 61 12.42 1.50 2.94
N PHE A 62 12.36 1.50 1.61
CA PHE A 62 11.47 0.62 0.85
C PHE A 62 11.81 -0.87 1.05
N VAL A 63 13.10 -1.22 1.11
CA VAL A 63 13.54 -2.59 1.40
C VAL A 63 13.11 -3.03 2.78
N SER A 64 13.35 -2.21 3.80
CA SER A 64 12.95 -2.52 5.18
C SER A 64 11.43 -2.63 5.32
N GLN A 65 10.68 -1.74 4.66
CA GLN A 65 9.22 -1.82 4.58
C GLN A 65 8.75 -3.12 3.92
N SER A 66 9.42 -3.54 2.86
CA SER A 66 9.10 -4.79 2.17
C SER A 66 9.32 -6.01 3.07
N ARG A 67 10.40 -6.05 3.86
CA ARG A 67 10.66 -7.09 4.86
C ARG A 67 9.57 -7.15 5.92
N VAL A 68 9.20 -6.01 6.50
CA VAL A 68 8.14 -5.91 7.51
C VAL A 68 6.81 -6.41 6.94
N ILE A 69 6.43 -5.99 5.73
CA ILE A 69 5.19 -6.42 5.08
C ILE A 69 5.18 -7.94 4.86
N ARG A 70 6.27 -8.51 4.34
CA ARG A 70 6.39 -9.97 4.15
C ARG A 70 6.33 -10.74 5.47
N GLN A 71 6.98 -10.26 6.50
CA GLN A 71 6.94 -10.87 7.84
C GLN A 71 5.52 -10.87 8.40
N ILE A 72 4.80 -9.76 8.34
CA ILE A 72 3.40 -9.67 8.77
C ILE A 72 2.54 -10.68 8.01
N ALA A 73 2.65 -10.72 6.68
CA ALA A 73 1.85 -11.59 5.83
C ALA A 73 2.12 -13.09 6.07
N ARG A 74 3.33 -13.46 6.50
CA ARG A 74 3.69 -14.85 6.87
C ARG A 74 3.15 -15.24 8.24
N THR A 75 2.93 -14.31 9.15
CA THR A 75 2.61 -14.63 10.55
C THR A 75 1.12 -14.68 10.85
N HIS A 76 0.31 -13.90 10.14
CA HIS A 76 -1.15 -13.87 10.39
C HIS A 76 -1.94 -13.21 9.26
N SER A 77 -3.25 -13.50 9.22
CA SER A 77 -4.18 -12.82 8.32
C SER A 77 -4.33 -11.34 8.69
N CYS A 78 -4.20 -10.46 7.71
CA CYS A 78 -4.27 -9.01 7.95
C CYS A 78 -4.75 -8.25 6.71
N VAL A 79 -5.05 -6.97 6.89
CA VAL A 79 -5.26 -5.99 5.83
C VAL A 79 -4.08 -5.03 5.83
N ILE A 80 -3.42 -4.86 4.70
CA ILE A 80 -2.30 -3.91 4.52
C ILE A 80 -2.76 -2.82 3.56
N ILE A 81 -2.55 -1.54 3.93
CA ILE A 81 -3.03 -0.40 3.16
C ILE A 81 -1.87 0.25 2.41
N GLY A 82 -1.91 0.14 1.07
CA GLY A 82 -0.96 0.78 0.17
C GLY A 82 0.45 0.20 0.20
N ARG A 83 1.48 1.06 0.11
CA ARG A 83 2.93 0.75 0.24
C ARG A 83 3.43 -0.32 -0.73
N CYS A 84 2.85 -0.37 -1.93
CA CYS A 84 3.16 -1.40 -2.93
C CYS A 84 3.02 -2.84 -2.40
N ALA A 85 2.18 -3.07 -1.36
CA ALA A 85 2.02 -4.38 -0.75
C ALA A 85 1.49 -5.42 -1.75
N ASP A 86 0.70 -5.02 -2.72
CA ASP A 86 0.23 -5.83 -3.83
C ASP A 86 1.39 -6.43 -4.66
N TYR A 87 2.45 -5.64 -4.88
CA TYR A 87 3.67 -6.05 -5.57
C TYR A 87 4.63 -6.81 -4.64
N ILE A 88 4.84 -6.31 -3.41
CA ILE A 88 5.74 -6.94 -2.42
C ILE A 88 5.32 -8.38 -2.12
N LEU A 89 4.03 -8.68 -2.20
CA LEU A 89 3.46 -10.00 -1.94
C LEU A 89 3.13 -10.77 -3.23
N ASP A 90 3.74 -10.43 -4.36
CA ASP A 90 3.44 -11.03 -5.65
C ASP A 90 3.86 -12.51 -5.76
N ASP A 91 4.91 -12.89 -5.05
CA ASP A 91 5.41 -14.27 -4.92
C ASP A 91 4.66 -15.14 -3.89
N PHE A 92 3.74 -14.54 -3.12
CA PHE A 92 2.87 -15.30 -2.23
C PHE A 92 1.82 -16.08 -3.04
N PRO A 93 1.36 -17.25 -2.55
CA PRO A 93 0.32 -18.00 -3.22
C PRO A 93 -0.90 -17.13 -3.52
N GLU A 94 -1.39 -17.16 -4.74
CA GLU A 94 -2.51 -16.31 -5.18
C GLU A 94 -3.77 -16.49 -4.32
N SER A 95 -3.98 -17.69 -3.81
CA SER A 95 -5.05 -17.99 -2.85
C SER A 95 -4.89 -17.28 -1.49
N SER A 96 -3.69 -16.76 -1.17
CA SER A 96 -3.39 -16.12 0.13
C SER A 96 -3.53 -14.60 0.09
N VAL A 97 -3.44 -13.98 -1.07
CA VAL A 97 -3.45 -12.52 -1.22
C VAL A 97 -4.65 -12.06 -2.04
N ILE A 98 -5.41 -11.12 -1.51
CA ILE A 98 -6.51 -10.47 -2.21
C ILE A 98 -6.09 -9.02 -2.46
N ARG A 99 -5.89 -8.67 -3.73
CA ARG A 99 -5.46 -7.33 -4.17
C ARG A 99 -6.67 -6.50 -4.53
N ILE A 100 -6.87 -5.40 -3.80
CA ILE A 100 -8.04 -4.53 -3.97
C ILE A 100 -7.57 -3.12 -4.26
N PHE A 101 -8.14 -2.50 -5.28
CA PHE A 101 -7.92 -1.10 -5.61
C PHE A 101 -9.18 -0.27 -5.40
N CYS A 102 -9.11 0.70 -4.50
CA CYS A 102 -10.19 1.66 -4.27
C CYS A 102 -9.89 2.97 -4.99
N TYR A 103 -10.84 3.47 -5.77
CA TYR A 103 -10.70 4.73 -6.49
C TYR A 103 -11.99 5.55 -6.44
N SER A 104 -11.94 6.78 -6.87
CA SER A 104 -13.10 7.64 -7.10
C SER A 104 -12.79 8.67 -8.18
N ASP A 105 -13.83 9.28 -8.73
CA ASP A 105 -13.68 10.48 -9.53
C ASP A 105 -13.21 11.68 -8.68
N LEU A 106 -12.75 12.74 -9.36
CA LEU A 106 -12.17 13.91 -8.69
C LEU A 106 -13.20 14.65 -7.81
N GLU A 107 -14.47 14.73 -8.25
CA GLU A 107 -15.50 15.44 -7.49
C GLU A 107 -15.85 14.71 -6.20
N SER A 108 -16.02 13.41 -6.26
CA SER A 108 -16.26 12.57 -5.08
C SER A 108 -15.08 12.61 -4.11
N ALA A 109 -13.84 12.59 -4.63
CA ALA A 109 -12.65 12.74 -3.82
C ALA A 109 -12.58 14.13 -3.16
N TYR A 110 -12.85 15.20 -3.93
CA TYR A 110 -12.91 16.57 -3.42
C TYR A 110 -13.93 16.71 -2.28
N LYS A 111 -15.16 16.28 -2.52
CA LYS A 111 -16.22 16.34 -1.51
C LYS A 111 -15.81 15.64 -0.22
N ARG A 112 -15.27 14.43 -0.31
CA ARG A 112 -14.78 13.69 0.86
C ARG A 112 -13.62 14.42 1.57
N CYS A 113 -12.67 14.98 0.81
CA CYS A 113 -11.54 15.71 1.40
C CYS A 113 -11.99 16.94 2.18
N VAL A 114 -12.98 17.67 1.68
CA VAL A 114 -13.51 18.87 2.35
C VAL A 114 -14.40 18.49 3.53
N GLU A 115 -15.36 17.59 3.33
CA GLU A 115 -16.39 17.27 4.35
C GLU A 115 -15.86 16.34 5.47
N ALA A 116 -15.07 15.33 5.12
CA ALA A 116 -14.64 14.32 6.09
C ALA A 116 -13.20 14.53 6.60
N TYR A 117 -12.32 15.13 5.80
CA TYR A 117 -10.93 15.39 6.19
C TYR A 117 -10.65 16.86 6.47
N HIS A 118 -11.67 17.72 6.34
CA HIS A 118 -11.60 19.14 6.66
C HIS A 118 -10.47 19.90 5.92
N LEU A 119 -10.18 19.49 4.69
CA LEU A 119 -9.25 20.24 3.85
C LEU A 119 -9.89 21.55 3.39
N GLU A 120 -9.07 22.62 3.32
CA GLU A 120 -9.51 23.90 2.76
C GLU A 120 -10.00 23.75 1.32
N PRO A 121 -11.23 24.15 0.99
CA PRO A 121 -11.82 23.98 -0.34
C PRO A 121 -10.95 24.54 -1.47
N SER A 122 -10.30 25.69 -1.25
CA SER A 122 -9.45 26.37 -2.22
C SER A 122 -8.21 25.57 -2.63
N SER A 123 -7.68 24.71 -1.75
CA SER A 123 -6.47 23.93 -1.95
C SER A 123 -6.73 22.43 -2.20
N ALA A 124 -7.93 21.94 -1.90
CA ALA A 124 -8.24 20.51 -1.88
C ALA A 124 -7.98 19.81 -3.23
N ARG A 125 -8.40 20.38 -4.37
CA ARG A 125 -8.17 19.79 -5.70
C ARG A 125 -6.68 19.68 -6.04
N ALA A 126 -5.90 20.71 -5.71
CA ALA A 126 -4.45 20.69 -5.90
C ALA A 126 -3.77 19.64 -5.00
N ALA A 127 -4.20 19.54 -3.75
CA ALA A 127 -3.71 18.54 -2.81
C ALA A 127 -3.99 17.12 -3.29
N ILE A 128 -5.22 16.80 -3.73
CA ILE A 128 -5.61 15.50 -4.30
C ILE A 128 -4.71 15.15 -5.49
N SER A 129 -4.55 16.08 -6.44
CA SER A 129 -3.75 15.86 -7.64
C SER A 129 -2.28 15.61 -7.29
N ARG A 130 -1.72 16.37 -6.34
CA ARG A 130 -0.34 16.20 -5.87
C ARG A 130 -0.13 14.83 -5.23
N VAL A 131 -1.00 14.42 -4.31
CA VAL A 131 -0.91 13.14 -3.62
C VAL A 131 -1.03 11.97 -4.61
N ASN A 132 -1.97 12.04 -5.56
CA ASN A 132 -2.12 10.97 -6.55
C ASN A 132 -0.93 10.88 -7.49
N ARG A 133 -0.35 12.02 -7.93
CA ARG A 133 0.90 12.00 -8.71
C ARG A 133 2.06 11.37 -7.94
N ALA A 134 2.20 11.69 -6.67
CA ALA A 134 3.23 11.07 -5.82
C ALA A 134 3.05 9.55 -5.71
N ARG A 135 1.82 9.07 -5.51
CA ARG A 135 1.50 7.64 -5.47
C ARG A 135 1.81 6.94 -6.79
N ILE A 136 1.41 7.54 -7.92
CA ILE A 136 1.70 6.99 -9.26
C ILE A 136 3.21 6.86 -9.46
N ALA A 137 3.95 7.93 -9.19
CA ALA A 137 5.39 7.96 -9.36
C ALA A 137 6.10 6.94 -8.47
N HIS A 138 5.75 6.88 -7.19
CA HIS A 138 6.29 5.93 -6.22
C HIS A 138 6.01 4.46 -6.64
N TYR A 139 4.77 4.15 -6.99
CA TYR A 139 4.38 2.81 -7.43
C TYR A 139 5.14 2.40 -8.69
N GLN A 140 5.17 3.25 -9.71
CA GLN A 140 5.88 2.97 -10.96
C GLN A 140 7.39 2.81 -10.74
N HIS A 141 7.99 3.62 -9.86
CA HIS A 141 9.41 3.57 -9.55
C HIS A 141 9.81 2.23 -8.94
N TYR A 142 9.11 1.77 -7.89
CA TYR A 142 9.48 0.56 -7.16
C TYR A 142 8.96 -0.74 -7.77
N THR A 143 7.92 -0.68 -8.59
CA THR A 143 7.30 -1.89 -9.15
C THR A 143 7.51 -2.05 -10.65
N GLY A 144 7.86 -0.99 -11.36
CA GLY A 144 7.87 -0.95 -12.83
C GLY A 144 6.47 -1.06 -13.45
N ARG A 145 5.41 -1.18 -12.64
CA ARG A 145 4.03 -1.40 -13.07
C ARG A 145 3.26 -0.08 -13.17
N LYS A 146 2.22 -0.09 -14.00
CA LYS A 146 1.28 1.03 -14.07
C LYS A 146 0.34 0.99 -12.86
N TRP A 147 0.29 2.09 -12.12
CA TRP A 147 -0.67 2.25 -11.02
C TRP A 147 -2.11 2.22 -11.52
N ALA A 148 -3.00 1.57 -10.79
CA ALA A 148 -4.40 1.35 -11.16
C ALA A 148 -4.62 0.51 -12.45
N ASP A 149 -3.63 -0.28 -12.88
CA ASP A 149 -3.85 -1.24 -13.95
C ASP A 149 -4.72 -2.39 -13.42
N PRO A 150 -5.86 -2.68 -14.06
CA PRO A 150 -6.79 -3.71 -13.56
C PRO A 150 -6.17 -5.11 -13.49
N HIS A 151 -5.14 -5.40 -14.27
CA HIS A 151 -4.45 -6.70 -14.24
C HIS A 151 -3.66 -6.95 -12.94
N ASN A 152 -3.40 -5.91 -12.15
CA ASN A 152 -2.71 -6.04 -10.88
C ASN A 152 -3.65 -6.34 -9.69
N TYR A 153 -4.99 -6.31 -9.88
CA TYR A 153 -5.96 -6.37 -8.79
C TYR A 153 -7.04 -7.42 -9.03
N ASN A 154 -7.47 -8.07 -7.96
CA ASN A 154 -8.59 -9.02 -7.99
C ASN A 154 -9.94 -8.30 -7.98
N LEU A 155 -9.98 -7.08 -7.42
CA LEU A 155 -11.18 -6.26 -7.33
C LEU A 155 -10.83 -4.78 -7.38
N MET A 156 -11.53 -4.03 -8.23
CA MET A 156 -11.45 -2.56 -8.27
C MET A 156 -12.80 -1.96 -7.88
N ILE A 157 -12.81 -1.06 -6.90
CA ILE A 157 -14.02 -0.48 -6.33
C ILE A 157 -14.05 1.03 -6.54
N ASN A 158 -15.07 1.52 -7.24
CA ASN A 158 -15.35 2.96 -7.31
C ASN A 158 -16.13 3.40 -6.07
N THR A 159 -15.42 3.98 -5.10
CA THR A 159 -16.00 4.50 -3.86
C THR A 159 -16.65 5.88 -4.01
N GLY A 160 -16.64 6.47 -5.21
CA GLY A 160 -17.33 7.72 -5.52
C GLY A 160 -18.83 7.52 -5.76
N ASN A 161 -19.20 6.38 -6.35
CA ASN A 161 -20.60 6.06 -6.67
C ASN A 161 -21.14 4.82 -5.92
N MET A 162 -20.42 4.35 -4.93
CA MET A 162 -20.78 3.20 -4.09
C MET A 162 -20.69 3.58 -2.62
N SER A 163 -21.65 3.16 -1.81
CA SER A 163 -21.59 3.38 -0.36
C SER A 163 -20.47 2.55 0.29
N LEU A 164 -19.89 3.06 1.37
CA LEU A 164 -18.85 2.31 2.10
C LEU A 164 -19.36 0.96 2.65
N PRO A 165 -20.57 0.83 3.20
CA PRO A 165 -21.12 -0.47 3.60
C PRO A 165 -21.17 -1.47 2.45
N MET A 166 -21.58 -1.03 1.25
CA MET A 166 -21.63 -1.91 0.06
C MET A 166 -20.22 -2.33 -0.37
N ALA A 167 -19.26 -1.40 -0.40
CA ALA A 167 -17.86 -1.72 -0.69
C ALA A 167 -17.28 -2.73 0.32
N CYS A 168 -17.57 -2.56 1.60
CA CYS A 168 -17.16 -3.51 2.65
C CYS A 168 -17.81 -4.89 2.45
N ALA A 169 -19.10 -4.94 2.10
CA ALA A 169 -19.80 -6.21 1.84
C ALA A 169 -19.17 -6.98 0.66
N LEU A 170 -18.79 -6.30 -0.42
CA LEU A 170 -18.11 -6.92 -1.56
C LEU A 170 -16.74 -7.51 -1.17
N ILE A 171 -15.95 -6.73 -0.41
CA ILE A 171 -14.64 -7.20 0.07
C ILE A 171 -14.81 -8.40 0.99
N LYS A 172 -15.77 -8.34 1.91
CA LYS A 172 -16.06 -9.43 2.84
C LYS A 172 -16.47 -10.69 2.08
N ARG A 173 -17.37 -10.59 1.11
CA ARG A 173 -17.81 -11.73 0.29
C ARG A 173 -16.63 -12.37 -0.46
N LEU A 174 -15.77 -11.55 -1.09
CA LEU A 174 -14.58 -12.06 -1.77
C LEU A 174 -13.62 -12.77 -0.81
N TYR A 175 -13.46 -12.25 0.41
CA TYR A 175 -12.64 -12.89 1.44
C TYR A 175 -13.22 -14.24 1.87
N GLU A 176 -14.52 -14.32 2.16
CA GLU A 176 -15.21 -15.54 2.56
C GLU A 176 -15.14 -16.64 1.49
N GLU A 177 -15.36 -16.29 0.23
CA GLU A 177 -15.21 -17.21 -0.91
C GLU A 177 -13.77 -17.78 -1.00
N ARG A 178 -12.76 -16.93 -0.80
CA ARG A 178 -11.35 -17.37 -0.79
C ARG A 178 -11.03 -18.28 0.38
N GLN A 179 -11.65 -18.10 1.55
CA GLN A 179 -11.45 -19.00 2.69
C GLN A 179 -12.15 -20.34 2.45
N SER A 180 -13.35 -20.35 1.91
CA SER A 180 -14.10 -21.58 1.59
C SER A 180 -13.41 -22.44 0.53
N ALA A 181 -12.69 -21.83 -0.40
CA ALA A 181 -11.92 -22.55 -1.43
C ALA A 181 -10.61 -23.18 -0.90
N LYS A 182 -10.20 -22.89 0.35
CA LYS A 182 -9.02 -23.47 1.00
C LYS A 182 -9.35 -24.64 1.93
N ALA A 183 -10.62 -24.77 2.31
CA ALA A 183 -11.12 -25.85 3.16
C ALA A 183 -11.49 -27.08 2.35
#